data_1a8168642fb7dffc057127a4c69ec1c5
#
_entry.id   1a8168642fb7dffc057127a4c69ec1c5
#
_cell.length_a   1.000
_cell.length_b   1.000
_cell.length_c   1.000
_cell.angle_alpha   90.00
_cell.angle_beta   90.00
_cell.angle_gamma   90.00
#
_symmetry.space_group_name_H-M   'P 1'
#
loop_
_entity.id
_entity.type
_entity.pdbx_description
1 polymer ?
#
loop_
_entity_poly.entity_id
_entity_poly.type
_entity_poly.pdbx_seq_one_letter_code
_entity_poly.pdbx_strand_id
1 'polypeptide(L)'
;MVHTRLLLLLVLGFALASASACVKKSDYEALEARSKRDHDELSAQLATEKERGVSLEAALAQEQANSKALGEQIEQLKGELAETQARFVAQQQQLTEMVKNSTNLKASIQEMQDALNVLREQKRQTEARIAEFKKLLNSFKALIDAGKLKVKVVRGRMVVALPSDVLFGSGSIDLSEAGKASVTEVGTIFVTMKDREFQIEGHTDDQPIHTARFPSNWELAAGRAIAVSQILVKAGVSPTRVSAASFAEFRPVAANDKPEARAQNRRIEIVLVPDLSTVPGFEELEQAAKN
;
A
#
# COMPACT_ATOMS: atom_id res chain seq x y z
N MET A 1 2.19 19.17 -85.49
CA MET A 1 3.13 19.71 -86.53
C MET A 1 3.62 18.61 -87.47
N VAL A 2 2.77 17.68 -87.96
CA VAL A 2 3.19 16.55 -88.85
C VAL A 2 2.42 16.61 -90.21
N HIS A 3 1.37 17.43 -90.35
CA HIS A 3 0.48 17.44 -91.54
C HIS A 3 0.88 18.34 -92.62
N THR A 4 1.92 19.21 -92.48
CA THR A 4 2.31 20.25 -93.47
C THR A 4 3.48 19.83 -94.38
N ARG A 5 4.07 18.64 -94.18
CA ARG A 5 5.18 18.16 -95.05
C ARG A 5 4.80 17.16 -96.14
N LEU A 6 3.56 16.73 -96.17
CA LEU A 6 3.11 15.74 -97.16
C LEU A 6 2.54 16.35 -98.49
N LEU A 7 2.31 17.70 -98.54
CA LEU A 7 1.68 18.32 -99.68
C LEU A 7 2.68 18.95 -100.73
N LEU A 8 4.01 18.90 -100.43
CA LEU A 8 5.01 19.56 -101.28
C LEU A 8 5.72 18.62 -102.31
N LEU A 9 5.41 17.34 -102.33
CA LEU A 9 6.06 16.34 -103.17
C LEU A 9 5.22 15.90 -104.40
N LEU A 10 3.99 16.42 -104.54
CA LEU A 10 3.08 16.02 -105.66
C LEU A 10 3.01 16.96 -106.84
N VAL A 11 3.76 18.09 -106.83
CA VAL A 11 3.73 19.10 -107.94
C VAL A 11 4.98 19.10 -108.83
N LEU A 12 6.02 18.29 -108.54
CA LEU A 12 7.24 18.31 -109.40
C LEU A 12 7.31 17.14 -110.42
N GLY A 13 6.20 16.49 -110.71
CA GLY A 13 6.14 15.31 -111.59
C GLY A 13 5.56 15.54 -112.98
N PHE A 14 5.14 16.79 -113.44
CA PHE A 14 4.40 16.95 -114.73
C PHE A 14 4.98 17.95 -115.66
N ALA A 15 6.27 18.09 -115.78
CA ALA A 15 6.90 18.90 -116.84
C ALA A 15 8.22 18.29 -117.33
N LEU A 16 8.15 17.25 -118.10
CA LEU A 16 9.21 16.84 -119.09
C LEU A 16 8.70 15.65 -119.93
N ALA A 17 7.72 16.05 -120.81
CA ALA A 17 7.34 15.15 -121.88
C ALA A 17 7.71 15.86 -123.21
N SER A 18 8.93 15.71 -123.66
CA SER A 18 9.30 15.64 -125.14
C SER A 18 10.84 15.63 -125.21
N ALA A 19 11.39 14.51 -124.95
CA ALA A 19 12.63 14.15 -125.65
C ALA A 19 12.49 12.61 -125.94
N SER A 20 12.22 12.29 -127.18
CA SER A 20 12.25 10.94 -127.72
C SER A 20 13.69 10.46 -127.61
N ALA A 21 14.04 9.95 -126.46
CA ALA A 21 15.15 9.06 -126.30
C ALA A 21 14.60 7.61 -126.32
N CYS A 22 14.85 6.87 -127.45
CA CYS A 22 14.64 5.47 -127.48
C CYS A 22 15.45 4.77 -126.39
N VAL A 23 14.83 4.61 -125.19
CA VAL A 23 15.38 3.74 -124.15
C VAL A 23 15.40 2.35 -124.73
N LYS A 24 16.57 1.71 -124.77
CA LYS A 24 16.63 0.31 -125.17
C LYS A 24 15.64 -0.55 -124.33
N LYS A 25 14.88 -1.38 -124.97
CA LYS A 25 13.90 -2.25 -124.30
C LYS A 25 14.52 -3.02 -123.10
N SER A 26 15.78 -3.40 -123.17
CA SER A 26 16.53 -4.02 -122.09
C SER A 26 16.72 -3.11 -120.85
N ASP A 27 16.90 -1.76 -121.12
CA ASP A 27 17.11 -0.78 -119.97
C ASP A 27 15.77 -0.49 -119.27
N TYR A 28 14.65 -0.52 -120.02
CA TYR A 28 13.32 -0.34 -119.47
C TYR A 28 12.95 -1.60 -118.67
N GLU A 29 13.17 -2.85 -119.19
CA GLU A 29 12.92 -4.09 -118.52
C GLU A 29 13.79 -4.20 -117.26
N ALA A 30 15.05 -3.74 -117.27
CA ALA A 30 15.95 -3.69 -116.13
C ALA A 30 15.45 -2.71 -115.05
N LEU A 31 14.96 -1.53 -115.48
CA LEU A 31 14.40 -0.51 -114.54
C LEU A 31 13.08 -1.05 -113.93
N GLU A 32 12.21 -1.64 -114.72
CA GLU A 32 10.97 -2.28 -114.20
C GLU A 32 11.24 -3.38 -113.21
N ALA A 33 12.22 -4.25 -113.53
CA ALA A 33 12.64 -5.33 -112.60
C ALA A 33 13.29 -4.79 -111.32
N ARG A 34 14.00 -3.67 -111.41
CA ARG A 34 14.55 -3.00 -110.26
C ARG A 34 13.46 -2.32 -109.38
N SER A 35 12.56 -1.56 -110.03
CA SER A 35 11.42 -0.95 -109.37
C SER A 35 10.53 -1.97 -108.65
N LYS A 36 10.30 -3.13 -109.28
CA LYS A 36 9.54 -4.22 -108.69
C LYS A 36 10.27 -4.77 -107.47
N ARG A 37 11.57 -5.03 -107.52
CA ARG A 37 12.38 -5.46 -106.36
C ARG A 37 12.37 -4.45 -105.21
N ASP A 38 12.58 -3.15 -105.52
CA ASP A 38 12.54 -2.07 -104.55
C ASP A 38 11.15 -2.00 -103.87
N HIS A 39 10.07 -2.18 -104.73
CA HIS A 39 8.71 -2.18 -104.18
C HIS A 39 8.45 -3.41 -103.34
N ASP A 40 8.88 -4.61 -103.73
CA ASP A 40 8.72 -5.90 -102.93
C ASP A 40 9.54 -5.78 -101.65
N GLU A 41 10.79 -5.23 -101.67
CA GLU A 41 11.60 -5.03 -100.49
C GLU A 41 10.96 -3.99 -99.53
N LEU A 42 10.47 -2.86 -100.02
CA LEU A 42 9.81 -1.85 -99.24
C LEU A 42 8.50 -2.40 -98.56
N SER A 43 7.75 -3.22 -99.36
CA SER A 43 6.53 -3.86 -98.84
C SER A 43 6.82 -4.87 -97.78
N ALA A 44 7.91 -5.60 -97.90
CA ALA A 44 8.38 -6.53 -96.85
C ALA A 44 8.85 -5.81 -95.58
N GLN A 45 9.61 -4.72 -95.78
CA GLN A 45 10.02 -3.86 -94.66
C GLN A 45 8.82 -3.28 -93.94
N LEU A 46 7.84 -2.75 -94.70
CA LEU A 46 6.60 -2.23 -94.11
C LEU A 46 5.79 -3.23 -93.38
N ALA A 47 5.71 -4.46 -93.89
CA ALA A 47 5.05 -5.57 -93.16
C ALA A 47 5.75 -5.91 -91.85
N THR A 48 7.10 -5.97 -91.88
CA THR A 48 7.90 -6.23 -90.67
C THR A 48 7.76 -5.12 -89.62
N GLU A 49 7.79 -3.88 -90.06
CA GLU A 49 7.61 -2.73 -89.13
C GLU A 49 6.15 -2.69 -88.55
N LYS A 50 5.15 -3.05 -89.41
CA LYS A 50 3.78 -3.19 -88.88
C LYS A 50 3.65 -4.27 -87.83
N GLU A 51 4.23 -5.46 -88.03
CA GLU A 51 4.25 -6.55 -87.06
C GLU A 51 4.98 -6.13 -85.78
N ARG A 52 6.11 -5.41 -85.93
CA ARG A 52 6.85 -4.83 -84.80
C ARG A 52 6.00 -3.82 -84.03
N GLY A 53 5.29 -2.95 -84.75
CA GLY A 53 4.37 -1.99 -84.16
C GLY A 53 3.28 -2.66 -83.32
N VAL A 54 2.64 -3.71 -83.86
CA VAL A 54 1.62 -4.47 -83.13
C VAL A 54 2.21 -5.18 -81.89
N SER A 55 3.42 -5.74 -82.03
CA SER A 55 4.06 -6.39 -80.89
C SER A 55 4.45 -5.40 -79.79
N LEU A 56 4.91 -4.19 -80.15
CA LEU A 56 5.21 -3.10 -79.20
C LEU A 56 3.95 -2.56 -78.52
N GLU A 57 2.85 -2.41 -79.23
CA GLU A 57 1.57 -1.99 -78.66
C GLU A 57 1.05 -3.05 -77.66
N ALA A 58 1.16 -4.34 -78.01
CA ALA A 58 0.79 -5.40 -77.09
C ALA A 58 1.67 -5.43 -75.85
N ALA A 59 3.00 -5.23 -76.00
CA ALA A 59 3.92 -5.16 -74.87
C ALA A 59 3.65 -3.94 -73.97
N LEU A 60 3.34 -2.78 -74.59
CA LEU A 60 2.96 -1.58 -73.83
C LEU A 60 1.65 -1.76 -73.06
N ALA A 61 0.64 -2.39 -73.69
CA ALA A 61 -0.61 -2.66 -73.01
C ALA A 61 -0.42 -3.64 -71.82
N GLN A 62 0.44 -4.63 -71.96
CA GLN A 62 0.79 -5.57 -70.90
C GLN A 62 1.50 -4.84 -69.73
N GLU A 63 2.46 -3.96 -70.05
CA GLU A 63 3.19 -3.21 -69.02
C GLU A 63 2.30 -2.21 -68.27
N GLN A 64 1.36 -1.58 -69.02
CA GLN A 64 0.35 -0.71 -68.38
C GLN A 64 -0.57 -1.51 -67.44
N ALA A 65 -0.98 -2.72 -67.81
CA ALA A 65 -1.77 -3.59 -66.96
C ALA A 65 -0.99 -4.03 -65.73
N ASN A 66 0.29 -4.41 -65.87
CA ASN A 66 1.17 -4.74 -64.75
C ASN A 66 1.37 -3.57 -63.83
N SER A 67 1.62 -2.38 -64.37
CA SER A 67 1.80 -1.16 -63.58
C SER A 67 0.53 -0.80 -62.77
N LYS A 68 -0.64 -0.97 -63.34
CA LYS A 68 -1.91 -0.76 -62.65
C LYS A 68 -2.09 -1.78 -61.52
N ALA A 69 -1.86 -3.10 -61.80
CA ALA A 69 -1.95 -4.11 -60.79
C ALA A 69 -0.96 -3.89 -59.61
N LEU A 70 0.26 -3.46 -59.93
CA LEU A 70 1.26 -3.12 -58.91
C LEU A 70 0.80 -1.92 -58.04
N GLY A 71 0.18 -0.90 -58.67
CA GLY A 71 -0.42 0.23 -57.99
C GLY A 71 -1.51 -0.18 -56.99
N GLU A 72 -2.40 -1.09 -57.39
CA GLU A 72 -3.45 -1.64 -56.53
C GLU A 72 -2.85 -2.44 -55.33
N GLN A 73 -1.83 -3.24 -55.59
CA GLN A 73 -1.10 -3.96 -54.51
C GLN A 73 -0.43 -3.00 -53.52
N ILE A 74 0.19 -1.93 -53.99
CA ILE A 74 0.81 -0.92 -53.12
C ILE A 74 -0.24 -0.27 -52.22
N GLU A 75 -1.39 0.08 -52.73
CA GLU A 75 -2.45 0.67 -51.88
C GLU A 75 -3.02 -0.32 -50.87
N GLN A 76 -3.17 -1.57 -51.25
CA GLN A 76 -3.58 -2.63 -50.34
C GLN A 76 -2.55 -2.80 -49.19
N LEU A 77 -1.25 -2.92 -49.56
CA LEU A 77 -0.18 -3.05 -48.55
C LEU A 77 -0.07 -1.85 -47.61
N LYS A 78 -0.29 -0.64 -48.12
CA LYS A 78 -0.36 0.59 -47.29
C LYS A 78 -1.51 0.50 -46.27
N GLY A 79 -2.68 0.01 -46.70
CA GLY A 79 -3.82 -0.22 -45.81
C GLY A 79 -3.51 -1.22 -44.70
N GLU A 80 -2.94 -2.38 -45.04
CA GLU A 80 -2.53 -3.40 -44.09
C GLU A 80 -1.46 -2.89 -43.12
N LEU A 81 -0.50 -2.10 -43.61
CA LEU A 81 0.53 -1.47 -42.77
C LEU A 81 -0.08 -0.49 -41.78
N ALA A 82 -1.00 0.39 -42.22
CA ALA A 82 -1.68 1.34 -41.35
C ALA A 82 -2.50 0.63 -40.24
N GLU A 83 -3.22 -0.44 -40.60
CA GLU A 83 -3.96 -1.24 -39.63
C GLU A 83 -3.04 -1.92 -38.61
N THR A 84 -1.95 -2.51 -39.09
CA THR A 84 -0.94 -3.16 -38.22
C THR A 84 -0.29 -2.16 -37.26
N GLN A 85 0.03 -0.97 -37.77
CA GLN A 85 0.55 0.12 -36.92
C GLN A 85 -0.45 0.56 -35.85
N ALA A 86 -1.72 0.71 -36.21
CA ALA A 86 -2.76 1.06 -35.25
C ALA A 86 -2.93 -0.02 -34.16
N ARG A 87 -2.93 -1.30 -34.55
CA ARG A 87 -2.97 -2.44 -33.59
C ARG A 87 -1.75 -2.45 -32.68
N PHE A 88 -0.56 -2.18 -33.20
CA PHE A 88 0.67 -2.12 -32.42
C PHE A 88 0.61 -1.01 -31.36
N VAL A 89 0.17 0.20 -31.74
CA VAL A 89 0.02 1.31 -30.80
C VAL A 89 -0.99 0.99 -29.70
N ALA A 90 -2.14 0.40 -30.07
CA ALA A 90 -3.15 -0.02 -29.08
C ALA A 90 -2.60 -1.06 -28.10
N GLN A 91 -1.87 -2.07 -28.58
CA GLN A 91 -1.23 -3.08 -27.72
C GLN A 91 -0.17 -2.48 -26.80
N GLN A 92 0.61 -1.52 -27.30
CA GLN A 92 1.61 -0.81 -26.49
C GLN A 92 0.96 -0.01 -25.37
N GLN A 93 -0.16 0.66 -25.63
CA GLN A 93 -0.94 1.35 -24.61
C GLN A 93 -1.49 0.39 -23.55
N GLN A 94 -2.08 -0.73 -23.96
CA GLN A 94 -2.57 -1.76 -23.05
C GLN A 94 -1.46 -2.33 -22.18
N LEU A 95 -0.29 -2.62 -22.77
CA LEU A 95 0.86 -3.12 -22.02
C LEU A 95 1.34 -2.10 -20.98
N THR A 96 1.40 -0.82 -21.35
CA THR A 96 1.79 0.27 -20.43
C THR A 96 0.83 0.37 -19.26
N GLU A 97 -0.47 0.26 -19.51
CA GLU A 97 -1.48 0.28 -18.45
C GLU A 97 -1.41 -0.95 -17.54
N MET A 98 -1.21 -2.14 -18.12
CA MET A 98 -1.00 -3.37 -17.33
C MET A 98 0.24 -3.29 -16.43
N VAL A 99 1.35 -2.73 -16.93
CA VAL A 99 2.57 -2.52 -16.13
C VAL A 99 2.30 -1.54 -14.99
N LYS A 100 1.62 -0.42 -15.26
CA LYS A 100 1.23 0.55 -14.24
C LYS A 100 0.35 -0.08 -13.15
N ASN A 101 -0.67 -0.83 -13.55
CA ASN A 101 -1.57 -1.52 -12.63
C ASN A 101 -0.83 -2.58 -11.80
N SER A 102 0.09 -3.34 -12.41
CA SER A 102 0.94 -4.31 -11.70
C SER A 102 1.84 -3.63 -10.68
N THR A 103 2.40 -2.45 -11.00
CA THR A 103 3.24 -1.68 -10.07
C THR A 103 2.44 -1.17 -8.90
N ASN A 104 1.25 -0.61 -9.15
CA ASN A 104 0.34 -0.14 -8.10
C ASN A 104 -0.10 -1.29 -7.18
N LEU A 105 -0.43 -2.44 -7.76
CA LEU A 105 -0.81 -3.63 -6.99
C LEU A 105 0.34 -4.12 -6.10
N LYS A 106 1.57 -4.13 -6.60
CA LYS A 106 2.76 -4.48 -5.80
C LYS A 106 2.96 -3.51 -4.63
N ALA A 107 2.81 -2.20 -4.86
CA ALA A 107 2.88 -1.20 -3.79
C ALA A 107 1.80 -1.44 -2.72
N SER A 108 0.55 -1.66 -3.13
CA SER A 108 -0.54 -1.96 -2.19
C SER A 108 -0.32 -3.27 -1.41
N ILE A 109 0.25 -4.31 -2.03
CA ILE A 109 0.62 -5.55 -1.34
C ILE A 109 1.68 -5.27 -0.28
N GLN A 110 2.69 -4.45 -0.59
CA GLN A 110 3.73 -4.09 0.36
C GLN A 110 3.16 -3.31 1.55
N GLU A 111 2.35 -2.30 1.30
CA GLU A 111 1.67 -1.54 2.36
C GLU A 111 0.81 -2.44 3.26
N MET A 112 0.09 -3.39 2.66
CA MET A 112 -0.73 -4.35 3.41
C MET A 112 0.13 -5.30 4.26
N GLN A 113 1.29 -5.75 3.75
CA GLN A 113 2.24 -6.58 4.49
C GLN A 113 2.81 -5.82 5.69
N ASP A 114 3.17 -4.55 5.50
CA ASP A 114 3.70 -3.71 6.57
C ASP A 114 2.64 -3.46 7.66
N ALA A 115 1.40 -3.16 7.27
CA ALA A 115 0.28 -3.03 8.19
C ALA A 115 0.01 -4.33 8.98
N LEU A 116 0.08 -5.50 8.32
CA LEU A 116 -0.06 -6.79 8.97
C LEU A 116 1.07 -7.07 9.97
N ASN A 117 2.31 -6.67 9.67
CA ASN A 117 3.43 -6.83 10.59
C ASN A 117 3.24 -5.97 11.85
N VAL A 118 2.81 -4.71 11.69
CA VAL A 118 2.48 -3.83 12.82
C VAL A 118 1.37 -4.45 13.67
N LEU A 119 0.29 -4.93 13.05
CA LEU A 119 -0.83 -5.54 13.76
C LEU A 119 -0.43 -6.82 14.50
N ARG A 120 0.42 -7.66 13.92
CA ARG A 120 0.96 -8.86 14.56
C ARG A 120 1.78 -8.51 15.80
N GLU A 121 2.61 -7.47 15.70
CA GLU A 121 3.41 -7.03 16.85
C GLU A 121 2.53 -6.46 17.97
N GLN A 122 1.53 -5.65 17.66
CA GLN A 122 0.55 -5.16 18.64
C GLN A 122 -0.21 -6.31 19.30
N LYS A 123 -0.62 -7.32 18.53
CA LYS A 123 -1.27 -8.53 19.06
C LYS A 123 -0.34 -9.26 20.02
N ARG A 124 0.92 -9.51 19.65
CA ARG A 124 1.93 -10.16 20.47
C ARG A 124 2.14 -9.43 21.81
N GLN A 125 2.24 -8.11 21.77
CA GLN A 125 2.39 -7.29 22.98
C GLN A 125 1.15 -7.37 23.88
N THR A 126 -0.04 -7.36 23.27
CA THR A 126 -1.31 -7.50 24.01
C THR A 126 -1.40 -8.88 24.67
N GLU A 127 -1.08 -9.94 23.95
CA GLU A 127 -1.07 -11.31 24.50
C GLU A 127 -0.05 -11.48 25.62
N ALA A 128 1.13 -10.89 25.50
CA ALA A 128 2.15 -10.88 26.55
C ALA A 128 1.64 -10.17 27.82
N ARG A 129 0.99 -9.02 27.69
CA ARG A 129 0.36 -8.29 28.82
C ARG A 129 -0.75 -9.12 29.50
N ILE A 130 -1.59 -9.78 28.70
CA ILE A 130 -2.63 -10.67 29.25
C ILE A 130 -2.01 -11.86 29.99
N ALA A 131 -0.95 -12.46 29.46
CA ALA A 131 -0.25 -13.56 30.09
C ALA A 131 0.40 -13.17 31.44
N GLU A 132 1.04 -11.99 31.45
CA GLU A 132 1.58 -11.39 32.68
C GLU A 132 0.48 -11.19 33.74
N PHE A 133 -0.64 -10.58 33.30
CA PHE A 133 -1.79 -10.37 34.21
C PHE A 133 -2.34 -11.67 34.76
N LYS A 134 -2.50 -12.72 33.94
CA LYS A 134 -2.92 -14.04 34.41
C LYS A 134 -1.94 -14.64 35.40
N LYS A 135 -0.64 -14.52 35.18
CA LYS A 135 0.41 -14.97 36.09
C LYS A 135 0.28 -14.27 37.46
N LEU A 136 0.05 -12.94 37.44
CA LEU A 136 -0.15 -12.16 38.67
C LEU A 136 -1.41 -12.58 39.41
N LEU A 137 -2.54 -12.76 38.75
CA LEU A 137 -3.76 -13.27 39.37
C LEU A 137 -3.54 -14.61 40.04
N ASN A 138 -2.80 -15.51 39.36
CA ASN A 138 -2.47 -16.81 39.93
C ASN A 138 -1.58 -16.69 41.18
N SER A 139 -0.65 -15.72 41.22
CA SER A 139 0.19 -15.47 42.41
C SER A 139 -0.63 -14.97 43.61
N PHE A 140 -1.73 -14.25 43.36
CA PHE A 140 -2.64 -13.77 44.41
C PHE A 140 -3.77 -14.76 44.74
N LYS A 141 -3.89 -15.86 43.99
CA LYS A 141 -5.04 -16.76 44.11
C LYS A 141 -5.31 -17.23 45.53
N ALA A 142 -4.29 -17.65 46.26
CA ALA A 142 -4.44 -18.11 47.65
C ALA A 142 -4.99 -17.02 48.59
N LEU A 143 -4.55 -15.77 48.42
CA LEU A 143 -5.00 -14.63 49.19
C LEU A 143 -6.43 -14.19 48.81
N ILE A 144 -6.78 -14.30 47.53
CA ILE A 144 -8.13 -14.03 47.01
C ILE A 144 -9.12 -15.07 47.58
N ASP A 145 -8.77 -16.36 47.49
CA ASP A 145 -9.60 -17.47 47.95
C ASP A 145 -9.78 -17.42 49.47
N ALA A 146 -8.77 -16.93 50.22
CA ALA A 146 -8.86 -16.67 51.67
C ALA A 146 -9.63 -15.41 52.04
N GLY A 147 -10.12 -14.62 51.07
CA GLY A 147 -10.85 -13.37 51.28
C GLY A 147 -9.99 -12.20 51.83
N LYS A 148 -8.67 -12.35 51.89
CA LYS A 148 -7.73 -11.36 52.44
C LYS A 148 -7.60 -10.12 51.56
N LEU A 149 -7.79 -10.30 50.23
CA LEU A 149 -7.71 -9.20 49.22
C LEU A 149 -8.63 -9.46 48.03
N LYS A 150 -8.84 -8.41 47.25
CA LYS A 150 -9.52 -8.48 45.95
C LYS A 150 -8.61 -7.86 44.90
N VAL A 151 -8.48 -8.48 43.72
CA VAL A 151 -7.77 -7.90 42.58
C VAL A 151 -8.79 -7.44 41.55
N LYS A 152 -8.66 -6.22 41.11
CA LYS A 152 -9.55 -5.56 40.12
C LYS A 152 -8.73 -4.86 39.06
N VAL A 153 -9.35 -4.63 37.91
CA VAL A 153 -8.82 -3.68 36.90
C VAL A 153 -9.71 -2.44 36.93
N VAL A 154 -9.15 -1.32 37.29
CA VAL A 154 -9.86 -0.03 37.38
C VAL A 154 -9.15 0.97 36.48
N ARG A 155 -9.85 1.51 35.48
CA ARG A 155 -9.28 2.47 34.51
C ARG A 155 -7.95 2.01 33.91
N GLY A 156 -7.89 0.72 33.50
CA GLY A 156 -6.71 0.13 32.89
C GLY A 156 -5.54 -0.17 33.86
N ARG A 157 -5.70 0.09 35.16
CA ARG A 157 -4.69 -0.19 36.20
C ARG A 157 -5.09 -1.41 37.01
N MET A 158 -4.13 -2.26 37.33
CA MET A 158 -4.34 -3.33 38.30
C MET A 158 -4.35 -2.75 39.70
N VAL A 159 -5.35 -3.10 40.47
CA VAL A 159 -5.57 -2.64 41.84
C VAL A 159 -5.75 -3.86 42.73
N VAL A 160 -4.90 -3.99 43.74
CA VAL A 160 -5.03 -4.95 44.85
C VAL A 160 -5.68 -4.23 46.04
N ALA A 161 -6.93 -4.56 46.33
CA ALA A 161 -7.70 -3.89 47.37
C ALA A 161 -7.72 -4.82 48.64
N LEU A 162 -7.34 -4.21 49.76
CA LEU A 162 -7.35 -4.87 51.08
C LEU A 162 -8.35 -4.11 51.99
N PRO A 163 -9.32 -4.78 52.59
CA PRO A 163 -10.23 -4.15 53.54
C PRO A 163 -9.48 -3.57 54.74
N SER A 164 -9.70 -2.30 55.08
CA SER A 164 -9.03 -1.64 56.22
C SER A 164 -9.34 -2.31 57.54
N ASP A 165 -10.55 -2.83 57.72
CA ASP A 165 -11.00 -3.46 58.96
C ASP A 165 -10.25 -4.77 59.28
N VAL A 166 -9.66 -5.42 58.26
CA VAL A 166 -8.77 -6.58 58.42
C VAL A 166 -7.34 -6.12 58.81
N LEU A 167 -6.93 -4.98 58.29
CA LEU A 167 -5.57 -4.46 58.43
C LEU A 167 -5.37 -3.71 59.75
N PHE A 168 -6.36 -2.88 60.15
CA PHE A 168 -6.22 -1.90 61.24
C PHE A 168 -7.35 -2.01 62.24
N GLY A 169 -7.07 -1.60 63.48
CA GLY A 169 -8.12 -1.29 64.43
C GLY A 169 -8.89 0.01 64.05
N SER A 170 -10.05 0.22 64.67
CA SER A 170 -10.86 1.41 64.46
C SER A 170 -10.08 2.67 64.81
N GLY A 171 -10.06 3.64 63.87
CA GLY A 171 -9.33 4.91 64.03
C GLY A 171 -7.81 4.76 64.21
N SER A 172 -7.23 3.54 63.98
CA SER A 172 -5.79 3.32 64.09
C SER A 172 -5.10 3.27 62.73
N ILE A 173 -3.79 3.53 62.75
CA ILE A 173 -2.85 3.30 61.66
C ILE A 173 -1.88 2.14 61.95
N ASP A 174 -1.95 1.59 63.16
CA ASP A 174 -1.12 0.46 63.54
C ASP A 174 -1.75 -0.83 62.98
N LEU A 175 -0.98 -1.57 62.15
CA LEU A 175 -1.48 -2.81 61.58
C LEU A 175 -1.61 -3.89 62.67
N SER A 176 -2.72 -4.61 62.61
CA SER A 176 -2.89 -5.86 63.37
C SER A 176 -1.87 -6.90 62.95
N GLU A 177 -1.61 -7.92 63.75
CA GLU A 177 -0.69 -8.99 63.39
C GLU A 177 -1.17 -9.72 62.11
N ALA A 178 -2.48 -9.94 61.98
CA ALA A 178 -3.06 -10.50 60.75
C ALA A 178 -2.88 -9.55 59.56
N GLY A 179 -3.01 -8.24 59.77
CA GLY A 179 -2.76 -7.22 58.76
C GLY A 179 -1.30 -7.18 58.28
N LYS A 180 -0.36 -7.22 59.24
CA LYS A 180 1.07 -7.31 58.91
C LYS A 180 1.40 -8.56 58.11
N ALA A 181 0.89 -9.72 58.51
CA ALA A 181 1.08 -10.99 57.78
C ALA A 181 0.54 -10.87 56.34
N SER A 182 -0.70 -10.37 56.17
CA SER A 182 -1.33 -10.23 54.84
C SER A 182 -0.57 -9.28 53.93
N VAL A 183 -0.12 -8.13 54.45
CA VAL A 183 0.68 -7.16 53.67
C VAL A 183 2.07 -7.71 53.32
N THR A 184 2.69 -8.50 54.26
CA THR A 184 3.96 -9.17 54.00
C THR A 184 3.84 -10.20 52.88
N GLU A 185 2.76 -11.03 52.89
CA GLU A 185 2.48 -12.00 51.83
C GLU A 185 2.32 -11.29 50.46
N VAL A 186 1.62 -10.16 50.41
CA VAL A 186 1.54 -9.31 49.21
C VAL A 186 2.91 -8.80 48.79
N GLY A 187 3.71 -8.32 49.75
CA GLY A 187 5.07 -7.83 49.52
C GLY A 187 5.98 -8.88 48.90
N THR A 188 5.93 -10.15 49.34
CA THR A 188 6.73 -11.22 48.73
C THR A 188 6.40 -11.43 47.24
N ILE A 189 5.13 -11.28 46.88
CA ILE A 189 4.72 -11.33 45.43
C ILE A 189 5.27 -10.12 44.68
N PHE A 190 5.19 -8.91 45.26
CA PHE A 190 5.68 -7.69 44.64
C PHE A 190 7.20 -7.65 44.44
N VAL A 191 7.97 -8.32 45.33
CA VAL A 191 9.42 -8.49 45.16
C VAL A 191 9.76 -9.18 43.82
N THR A 192 8.92 -10.13 43.39
CA THR A 192 9.14 -10.83 42.11
C THR A 192 8.92 -9.96 40.87
N MET A 193 8.25 -8.82 41.03
CA MET A 193 7.92 -7.86 39.93
C MET A 193 8.94 -6.74 39.90
N LYS A 194 10.16 -6.98 39.38
CA LYS A 194 11.31 -6.07 39.51
C LYS A 194 11.10 -4.71 38.84
N ASP A 195 10.31 -4.66 37.74
CA ASP A 195 10.14 -3.47 36.89
C ASP A 195 8.78 -2.77 37.11
N ARG A 196 8.16 -2.98 38.31
CA ARG A 196 6.88 -2.35 38.60
C ARG A 196 6.96 -1.46 39.83
N GLU A 197 6.30 -0.30 39.74
CA GLU A 197 6.11 0.62 40.85
C GLU A 197 4.71 0.43 41.44
N PHE A 198 4.58 0.77 42.72
CA PHE A 198 3.37 0.56 43.49
C PHE A 198 3.00 1.86 44.19
N GLN A 199 1.77 2.30 43.98
CA GLN A 199 1.18 3.39 44.75
C GLN A 199 0.17 2.84 45.73
N ILE A 200 0.39 3.06 47.01
CA ILE A 200 -0.50 2.66 48.12
C ILE A 200 -1.48 3.79 48.37
N GLU A 201 -2.76 3.52 48.09
CA GLU A 201 -3.84 4.50 48.21
C GLU A 201 -4.69 4.19 49.44
N GLY A 202 -4.81 5.16 50.37
CA GLY A 202 -5.67 5.07 51.53
C GLY A 202 -7.04 5.68 51.26
N HIS A 203 -8.09 4.96 51.64
CA HIS A 203 -9.49 5.40 51.54
C HIS A 203 -10.23 5.17 52.84
N THR A 204 -11.17 6.11 53.18
CA THR A 204 -12.09 6.02 54.30
C THR A 204 -13.55 5.95 53.82
N ASP A 205 -14.45 5.72 54.73
CA ASP A 205 -15.86 6.05 54.55
C ASP A 205 -16.08 7.56 54.79
N ASP A 206 -17.32 8.02 54.72
CA ASP A 206 -17.74 9.42 54.93
C ASP A 206 -17.92 9.79 56.40
N GLN A 207 -17.66 8.88 57.36
CA GLN A 207 -17.73 9.23 58.78
C GLN A 207 -16.52 10.08 59.15
N PRO A 208 -16.72 11.30 59.64
CA PRO A 208 -15.63 12.22 59.94
C PRO A 208 -14.85 11.71 61.15
N ILE A 209 -13.51 11.78 61.05
CA ILE A 209 -12.61 11.63 62.20
C ILE A 209 -12.06 13.01 62.60
N HIS A 210 -12.01 13.28 63.90
CA HIS A 210 -11.36 14.48 64.40
C HIS A 210 -10.67 14.15 65.75
N THR A 211 -9.39 13.91 65.70
CA THR A 211 -8.56 13.59 66.86
C THR A 211 -7.28 14.46 66.84
N ALA A 212 -6.59 14.53 67.95
CA ALA A 212 -5.29 15.23 68.00
C ALA A 212 -4.25 14.64 67.04
N ARG A 213 -4.36 13.35 66.74
CA ARG A 213 -3.46 12.62 65.81
C ARG A 213 -3.94 12.71 64.36
N PHE A 214 -5.26 12.74 64.13
CA PHE A 214 -5.86 12.74 62.80
C PHE A 214 -6.94 13.86 62.75
N PRO A 215 -6.56 15.04 62.29
CA PRO A 215 -7.50 16.16 62.15
C PRO A 215 -8.65 15.88 61.17
N SER A 216 -8.41 15.03 60.13
CA SER A 216 -9.41 14.65 59.15
C SER A 216 -9.18 13.25 58.59
N ASN A 217 -10.09 12.78 57.75
CA ASN A 217 -9.97 11.50 57.00
C ASN A 217 -8.74 11.49 56.07
N TRP A 218 -8.23 12.65 55.66
CA TRP A 218 -7.02 12.77 54.84
C TRP A 218 -5.80 12.24 55.59
N GLU A 219 -5.57 12.68 56.84
CA GLU A 219 -4.43 12.26 57.67
C GLU A 219 -4.53 10.79 58.04
N LEU A 220 -5.73 10.31 58.41
CA LEU A 220 -5.94 8.91 58.71
C LEU A 220 -5.62 8.01 57.52
N ALA A 221 -6.15 8.31 56.36
CA ALA A 221 -5.91 7.58 55.13
C ALA A 221 -4.44 7.62 54.70
N ALA A 222 -3.79 8.77 54.75
CA ALA A 222 -2.36 8.92 54.49
C ALA A 222 -1.51 8.09 55.44
N GLY A 223 -1.77 8.14 56.76
CA GLY A 223 -1.06 7.40 57.78
C GLY A 223 -1.18 5.87 57.57
N ARG A 224 -2.37 5.39 57.18
CA ARG A 224 -2.60 3.98 56.83
C ARG A 224 -1.83 3.55 55.61
N ALA A 225 -1.83 4.39 54.54
CA ALA A 225 -1.06 4.09 53.31
C ALA A 225 0.44 4.05 53.58
N ILE A 226 0.97 4.99 54.42
CA ILE A 226 2.38 4.98 54.79
C ILE A 226 2.73 3.73 55.65
N ALA A 227 1.89 3.33 56.60
CA ALA A 227 2.12 2.15 57.39
C ALA A 227 2.19 0.86 56.56
N VAL A 228 1.29 0.72 55.57
CA VAL A 228 1.33 -0.41 54.61
C VAL A 228 2.60 -0.34 53.74
N SER A 229 2.97 0.83 53.23
CA SER A 229 4.20 1.02 52.46
C SER A 229 5.44 0.56 53.22
N GLN A 230 5.53 0.89 54.55
CA GLN A 230 6.65 0.48 55.37
C GLN A 230 6.73 -1.06 55.54
N ILE A 231 5.60 -1.74 55.64
CA ILE A 231 5.59 -3.23 55.72
C ILE A 231 6.01 -3.85 54.35
N LEU A 232 5.57 -3.28 53.21
CA LEU A 232 6.01 -3.74 51.90
C LEU A 232 7.53 -3.59 51.72
N VAL A 233 8.11 -2.45 52.16
CA VAL A 233 9.56 -2.23 52.15
C VAL A 233 10.27 -3.26 53.07
N LYS A 234 9.75 -3.51 54.27
CA LYS A 234 10.29 -4.56 55.19
C LYS A 234 10.19 -5.96 54.57
N ALA A 235 9.19 -6.23 53.76
CA ALA A 235 9.04 -7.49 53.01
C ALA A 235 10.00 -7.63 51.83
N GLY A 236 10.82 -6.59 51.52
CA GLY A 236 11.87 -6.61 50.49
C GLY A 236 11.53 -5.84 49.20
N VAL A 237 10.39 -5.13 49.17
CA VAL A 237 10.11 -4.22 48.03
C VAL A 237 11.02 -3.00 48.12
N SER A 238 11.69 -2.63 47.02
CA SER A 238 12.58 -1.44 47.00
C SER A 238 11.80 -0.18 47.37
N PRO A 239 12.35 0.67 48.29
CA PRO A 239 11.72 1.93 48.66
C PRO A 239 11.50 2.89 47.49
N THR A 240 12.33 2.79 46.46
CA THR A 240 12.22 3.64 45.26
C THR A 240 11.01 3.28 44.39
N ARG A 241 10.39 2.11 44.66
CA ARG A 241 9.25 1.58 43.90
C ARG A 241 7.91 1.73 44.62
N VAL A 242 7.92 2.37 45.78
CA VAL A 242 6.73 2.47 46.64
C VAL A 242 6.43 3.93 46.91
N SER A 243 5.18 4.31 46.69
CA SER A 243 4.66 5.66 47.04
C SER A 243 3.36 5.51 47.83
N ALA A 244 3.04 6.49 48.68
CA ALA A 244 1.81 6.54 49.44
C ALA A 244 0.97 7.75 49.04
N ALA A 245 -0.35 7.53 48.90
CA ALA A 245 -1.32 8.59 48.60
C ALA A 245 -2.57 8.45 49.50
N SER A 246 -3.24 9.55 49.74
CA SER A 246 -4.52 9.58 50.44
C SER A 246 -5.61 10.07 49.47
N PHE A 247 -6.80 9.50 49.61
CA PHE A 247 -8.00 9.98 48.91
C PHE A 247 -9.16 10.17 49.88
N ALA A 248 -8.93 9.99 51.15
CA ALA A 248 -9.95 10.14 52.21
C ALA A 248 -11.27 9.45 51.81
N GLU A 249 -12.41 10.11 51.98
CA GLU A 249 -13.77 9.65 51.61
C GLU A 249 -14.14 9.98 50.15
N PHE A 250 -13.30 10.68 49.37
CA PHE A 250 -13.69 11.28 48.09
C PHE A 250 -13.62 10.30 46.88
N ARG A 251 -13.25 9.06 47.13
CA ARG A 251 -13.30 8.00 46.09
C ARG A 251 -14.06 6.73 46.59
N PRO A 252 -15.37 6.88 46.87
CA PRO A 252 -16.16 5.75 47.35
C PRO A 252 -16.34 4.70 46.24
N VAL A 253 -16.38 3.40 46.63
CA VAL A 253 -16.68 2.28 45.73
C VAL A 253 -18.07 1.69 46.01
N ALA A 254 -18.73 2.15 47.06
CA ALA A 254 -20.12 1.84 47.45
C ALA A 254 -20.77 3.09 48.05
N ALA A 255 -22.09 3.15 48.06
CA ALA A 255 -22.80 4.22 48.75
C ALA A 255 -22.50 4.14 50.28
N ASN A 256 -22.39 5.34 50.94
CA ASN A 256 -22.11 5.41 52.39
C ASN A 256 -23.37 5.25 53.27
N ASP A 257 -24.48 4.72 52.73
CA ASP A 257 -25.79 4.67 53.35
C ASP A 257 -25.89 3.56 54.42
N LYS A 258 -25.12 2.46 54.26
CA LYS A 258 -25.17 1.27 55.11
C LYS A 258 -23.80 0.97 55.68
N PRO A 259 -23.72 0.37 56.89
CA PRO A 259 -22.45 -0.02 57.51
C PRO A 259 -21.60 -0.96 56.60
N GLU A 260 -22.22 -1.91 55.92
CA GLU A 260 -21.56 -2.88 55.04
C GLU A 260 -20.99 -2.19 53.80
N ALA A 261 -21.66 -1.18 53.28
CA ALA A 261 -21.20 -0.37 52.15
C ALA A 261 -20.06 0.57 52.59
N ARG A 262 -20.16 1.20 53.74
CA ARG A 262 -19.05 1.99 54.36
C ARG A 262 -17.80 1.13 54.56
N ALA A 263 -17.96 -0.13 55.03
CA ALA A 263 -16.82 -1.05 55.20
C ALA A 263 -16.09 -1.34 53.89
N GLN A 264 -16.77 -1.27 52.72
CA GLN A 264 -16.11 -1.40 51.41
C GLN A 264 -15.31 -0.14 51.04
N ASN A 265 -15.75 1.03 51.51
CA ASN A 265 -15.04 2.28 51.29
C ASN A 265 -13.79 2.39 52.16
N ARG A 266 -13.81 1.87 53.38
CA ARG A 266 -12.62 1.75 54.25
C ARG A 266 -11.68 0.68 53.73
N ARG A 267 -10.72 1.08 52.90
CA ARG A 267 -9.81 0.15 52.26
C ARG A 267 -8.44 0.76 51.96
N ILE A 268 -7.47 -0.10 51.76
CA ILE A 268 -6.22 0.21 51.13
C ILE A 268 -6.24 -0.35 49.71
N GLU A 269 -5.91 0.46 48.74
CA GLU A 269 -5.67 0.02 47.35
C GLU A 269 -4.18 0.09 47.07
N ILE A 270 -3.59 -0.98 46.54
CA ILE A 270 -2.24 -1.00 46.03
C ILE A 270 -2.37 -1.01 44.52
N VAL A 271 -2.04 0.11 43.88
CA VAL A 271 -2.17 0.31 42.45
C VAL A 271 -0.82 0.04 41.81
N LEU A 272 -0.79 -0.86 40.83
CA LEU A 272 0.36 -1.03 39.97
C LEU A 272 0.41 0.18 39.01
N VAL A 273 1.49 0.96 39.13
CA VAL A 273 1.69 2.13 38.25
C VAL A 273 1.93 1.63 36.84
N PRO A 274 1.19 2.14 35.82
CA PRO A 274 1.43 1.76 34.44
C PRO A 274 2.81 2.21 33.98
N ASP A 275 3.57 1.32 33.41
CA ASP A 275 4.79 1.66 32.71
C ASP A 275 4.45 2.11 31.28
N LEU A 276 4.55 3.41 31.05
CA LEU A 276 4.26 4.01 29.75
C LEU A 276 5.40 3.85 28.75
N SER A 277 6.61 3.49 29.18
CA SER A 277 7.76 3.29 28.29
C SER A 277 7.53 2.16 27.27
N THR A 278 6.60 1.26 27.58
CA THR A 278 6.22 0.14 26.72
C THR A 278 5.10 0.48 25.70
N VAL A 279 4.62 1.74 25.71
CA VAL A 279 3.56 2.18 24.79
C VAL A 279 4.22 2.61 23.46
N PRO A 280 3.76 2.09 22.31
CA PRO A 280 4.26 2.56 21.01
C PRO A 280 4.13 4.09 20.88
N GLY A 281 5.18 4.76 20.43
CA GLY A 281 5.23 6.22 20.32
C GLY A 281 5.63 6.95 21.61
N PHE A 282 5.94 6.24 22.71
CA PHE A 282 6.37 6.88 23.97
C PHE A 282 7.67 7.66 23.79
N GLU A 283 8.63 7.14 23.05
CA GLU A 283 9.91 7.81 22.77
C GLU A 283 9.71 9.15 22.06
N GLU A 284 8.75 9.23 21.14
CA GLU A 284 8.40 10.46 20.43
C GLU A 284 7.79 11.50 21.39
N LEU A 285 6.93 11.05 22.33
CA LEU A 285 6.35 11.91 23.36
C LEU A 285 7.43 12.40 24.33
N GLU A 286 8.36 11.55 24.74
CA GLU A 286 9.47 11.91 25.61
C GLU A 286 10.41 12.96 24.96
N GLN A 287 10.68 12.79 23.66
CA GLN A 287 11.46 13.79 22.91
C GLN A 287 10.73 15.11 22.77
N ALA A 288 9.41 15.09 22.53
CA ALA A 288 8.60 16.30 22.46
C ALA A 288 8.51 17.04 23.82
N ALA A 289 8.57 16.32 24.94
CA ALA A 289 8.55 16.91 26.29
C ALA A 289 9.90 17.51 26.74
N LYS A 290 11.00 17.17 26.07
CA LYS A 290 12.36 17.70 26.35
C LYS A 290 12.68 18.99 25.60
N ASN A 291 11.83 19.38 24.63
CA ASN A 291 11.91 20.63 23.85
C ASN A 291 10.93 21.68 24.40
#